data_89eaff2dcdddecd4826b15c3bb5498fb
#
_entry.id   89eaff2dcdddecd4826b15c3bb5498fb
#
_cell.length_a   1.000
_cell.length_b   1.000
_cell.length_c   1.000
_cell.angle_alpha   90.00
_cell.angle_beta   90.00
_cell.angle_gamma   90.00
#
_symmetry.space_group_name_H-M   'P 1'
#
loop_
_entity.id
_entity.type
_entity.pdbx_description
1 polymer ?
#
loop_
_entity_poly.entity_id
_entity_poly.type
_entity_poly.pdbx_seq_one_letter_code
_entity_poly.pdbx_strand_id
1 'polypeptide(L)' 'MHGYSCLFLRPDGFVAATEEFEAETDSDAVIVARALYAERVARDGLELWEDTRRVLSEAGR' A
#
# COMPACT_ATOMS: atom_id res chain seq x y z
N MET A 1 -13.61 -0.04 12.37
CA MET A 1 -12.76 -0.23 11.18
C MET A 1 -11.99 1.03 10.88
N HIS A 2 -10.82 0.87 10.32
CA HIS A 2 -9.93 1.98 10.00
C HIS A 2 -9.79 2.08 8.49
N GLY A 3 -9.69 3.31 7.98
CA GLY A 3 -9.47 3.53 6.57
C GLY A 3 -8.00 3.59 6.24
N TYR A 4 -7.59 2.91 5.19
CA TYR A 4 -6.20 2.83 4.76
C TYR A 4 -6.08 3.23 3.30
N SER A 5 -4.93 3.79 2.95
CA SER A 5 -4.58 4.10 1.58
C SER A 5 -3.32 3.33 1.22
N CYS A 6 -3.38 2.58 0.14
CA CYS A 6 -2.25 1.80 -0.36
C CYS A 6 -1.74 2.50 -1.61
N LEU A 7 -0.49 2.94 -1.57
CA LEU A 7 0.12 3.68 -2.68
C LEU A 7 1.10 2.76 -3.39
N PHE A 8 0.92 2.65 -4.70
CA PHE A 8 1.82 1.85 -5.53
C PHE A 8 2.75 2.81 -6.26
N LEU A 9 4.04 2.57 -6.16
CA LEU A 9 5.05 3.53 -6.60
C LEU A 9 5.59 3.18 -7.97
N ARG A 10 6.07 4.21 -8.66
CA ARG A 10 6.81 4.08 -9.92
C ARG A 10 8.29 3.95 -9.62
N PRO A 11 9.07 3.50 -10.60
CA PRO A 11 10.53 3.41 -10.38
C PRO A 11 11.17 4.74 -9.99
N ASP A 12 10.56 5.88 -10.41
CA ASP A 12 11.08 7.19 -10.07
C ASP A 12 10.64 7.67 -8.67
N GLY A 13 9.85 6.85 -7.96
CA GLY A 13 9.42 7.16 -6.60
C GLY A 13 8.08 7.88 -6.52
N PHE A 14 7.51 8.29 -7.64
CA PHE A 14 6.19 8.91 -7.61
C PHE A 14 5.09 7.86 -7.55
N VAL A 15 3.91 8.30 -7.12
CA VAL A 15 2.76 7.41 -6.96
C VAL A 15 2.14 7.11 -8.32
N ALA A 16 2.06 5.83 -8.66
CA ALA A 16 1.44 5.39 -9.91
C ALA A 16 -0.06 5.17 -9.73
N ALA A 17 -0.48 4.68 -8.57
CA ALA A 17 -1.87 4.38 -8.31
C ALA A 17 -2.10 4.32 -6.81
N THR A 18 -3.36 4.51 -6.41
CA THR A 18 -3.75 4.44 -5.01
C THR A 18 -5.01 3.60 -4.91
N GLU A 19 -5.04 2.70 -3.92
CA GLU A 19 -6.22 1.92 -3.57
C GLU A 19 -6.58 2.22 -2.14
N GLU A 20 -7.87 2.43 -1.88
CA GLU A 20 -8.34 2.68 -0.52
C GLU A 20 -9.21 1.52 -0.08
N PHE A 21 -9.07 1.15 1.20
CA PHE A 21 -9.84 0.06 1.76
C PHE A 21 -9.93 0.22 3.27
N GLU A 22 -10.75 -0.61 3.89
CA GLU A 22 -10.88 -0.62 5.35
C GLU A 22 -10.40 -1.93 5.91
N ALA A 23 -9.85 -1.87 7.12
CA ALA A 23 -9.41 -3.06 7.84
C ALA A 23 -9.54 -2.78 9.32
N GLU A 24 -9.58 -3.84 10.12
CA GLU A 24 -9.76 -3.69 11.56
C GLU A 24 -8.45 -3.42 12.28
N THR A 25 -7.35 -3.94 11.77
CA THR A 25 -6.04 -3.77 12.38
C THR A 25 -5.01 -3.47 11.30
N ASP A 26 -3.85 -2.96 11.74
CA ASP A 26 -2.73 -2.75 10.82
C ASP A 26 -2.28 -4.06 10.18
N SER A 27 -2.28 -5.15 10.95
CA SER A 27 -1.88 -6.46 10.42
C SER A 27 -2.79 -6.90 9.29
N ASP A 28 -4.09 -6.73 9.46
CA ASP A 28 -5.05 -7.06 8.40
C ASP A 28 -4.84 -6.17 7.19
N ALA A 29 -4.60 -4.88 7.43
CA ALA A 29 -4.36 -3.92 6.34
C ALA A 29 -3.12 -4.29 5.53
N VAL A 30 -2.06 -4.74 6.21
CA VAL A 30 -0.83 -5.16 5.54
C VAL A 30 -1.10 -6.36 4.64
N ILE A 31 -1.89 -7.31 5.11
CA ILE A 31 -2.24 -8.49 4.31
C ILE A 31 -2.97 -8.08 3.03
N VAL A 32 -3.95 -7.18 3.16
CA VAL A 32 -4.70 -6.70 2.00
C VAL A 32 -3.77 -5.96 1.04
N ALA A 33 -2.93 -5.08 1.58
CA ALA A 33 -2.01 -4.28 0.74
C ALA A 33 -1.06 -5.18 -0.04
N ARG A 34 -0.51 -6.21 0.61
CA ARG A 34 0.40 -7.13 -0.07
C ARG A 34 -0.30 -7.95 -1.14
N ALA A 35 -1.55 -8.33 -0.90
CA ALA A 35 -2.33 -9.04 -1.90
C ALA A 35 -2.59 -8.16 -3.13
N LEU A 36 -2.96 -6.91 -2.90
CA LEU A 36 -3.17 -5.97 -3.99
C LEU A 36 -1.87 -5.73 -4.77
N TYR A 37 -0.77 -5.61 -4.06
CA TYR A 37 0.54 -5.37 -4.68
C TYR A 37 0.94 -6.57 -5.55
N ALA A 38 0.67 -7.77 -5.07
CA ALA A 38 1.05 -8.99 -5.80
C ALA A 38 0.31 -9.10 -7.14
N GLU A 39 -0.84 -8.47 -7.27
CA GLU A 39 -1.63 -8.51 -8.49
C GLU A 39 -1.20 -7.49 -9.52
N ARG A 40 -0.32 -6.58 -9.16
CA ARG A 40 0.10 -5.54 -10.08
C ARG A 40 1.18 -6.05 -11.02
N VAL A 41 1.16 -5.53 -12.25
CA VAL A 41 2.18 -5.85 -13.23
C VAL A 41 3.51 -5.23 -12.81
N ALA A 42 3.47 -3.93 -12.49
CA ALA A 42 4.67 -3.21 -12.04
C ALA A 42 4.67 -3.17 -10.53
N ARG A 43 5.74 -3.69 -9.92
CA ARG A 43 5.87 -3.76 -8.47
C ARG A 43 7.15 -3.05 -8.05
N ASP A 44 7.10 -1.71 -8.14
CA ASP A 44 8.27 -0.87 -7.92
C ASP A 44 8.29 -0.24 -6.53
N GLY A 45 7.34 -0.60 -5.69
CA GLY A 45 7.31 -0.12 -4.33
C GLY A 45 5.88 0.05 -3.85
N LEU A 46 5.73 0.08 -2.54
CA LEU A 46 4.43 0.05 -1.89
C LEU A 46 4.52 0.85 -0.61
N GLU A 47 3.52 1.70 -0.36
CA GLU A 47 3.36 2.35 0.93
C GLU A 47 1.92 2.16 1.38
N LEU A 48 1.75 1.93 2.67
CA LEU A 48 0.45 1.77 3.29
C LEU A 48 0.31 2.83 4.37
N TRP A 49 -0.78 3.60 4.29
CA TRP A 49 -1.02 4.71 5.20
C TRP A 49 -2.39 4.61 5.83
N GLU A 50 -2.48 5.05 7.08
CA GLU A 50 -3.75 5.34 7.74
C GLU A 50 -3.72 6.83 8.07
N ASP A 51 -4.49 7.62 7.34
CA ASP A 51 -4.47 9.10 7.44
C ASP A 51 -3.02 9.59 7.21
N THR A 52 -2.43 10.20 8.22
CA THR A 52 -1.07 10.74 8.12
C THR A 52 -0.02 9.80 8.69
N ARG A 53 -0.42 8.60 9.13
CA ARG A 53 0.49 7.64 9.75
C ARG A 53 0.88 6.57 8.75
N ARG A 54 2.16 6.46 8.47
CA ARG A 54 2.65 5.43 7.56
C ARG A 54 2.79 4.11 8.32
N VAL A 55 2.07 3.09 7.85
CA VAL A 55 2.04 1.77 8.46
C VAL A 55 3.13 0.88 7.90
N LEU A 56 3.40 0.99 6.58
CA LEU A 56 4.33 0.12 5.90
C LEU A 56 4.95 0.87 4.73
N SER A 57 6.23 0.60 4.49
CA SER A 57 6.91 1.13 3.32
C SER A 57 7.86 0.05 2.83
N GLU A 58 7.69 -0.39 1.58
CA GLU A 58 8.53 -1.42 0.98
C GLU A 58 9.03 -0.94 -0.36
N ALA A 59 10.33 -1.07 -0.58
CA ALA A 59 10.91 -0.78 -1.88
C ALA A 59 10.58 -1.91 -2.83
N GLY A 60 10.37 -1.59 -4.08
CA GLY A 60 10.22 -2.57 -5.14
C GLY A 60 11.54 -3.22 -5.41
N ARG A 61 11.51 -4.45 -6.03
CA ARG A 61 12.63 -5.19 -6.29
C ARG A 61 13.55 -4.80 -7.17
#